data_87818462e7727d02b2859161e8da459c
#
_entry.id   87818462e7727d02b2859161e8da459c
#
_cell.length_a   1.000
_cell.length_b   1.000
_cell.length_c   1.000
_cell.angle_alpha   90.00
_cell.angle_beta   90.00
_cell.angle_gamma   90.00
#
_symmetry.space_group_name_H-M   'P 1'
#
loop_
_entity.id
_entity.type
_entity.pdbx_description
1 polymer ?
#
loop_
_entity_poly.entity_id
_entity_poly.type
_entity_poly.pdbx_seq_one_letter_code
_entity_poly.pdbx_strand_id
1 'polypeptide(L)'
;MAITLNHTIIPSHDKVDSAKFYSRLFGFEYIGVFGPFIVVRVNDTLSLDFSNKTSFDSHHYAFKVTEEEFDDIFQRIIDEKIQYGSAPDAPENMTINHNYGGRGVYFRDANGHLLEMLTADYEIT
;
A
#
# COMPACT_ATOMS: atom_id res chain seq x y z
N MET A 1 11.51 -18.17 11.35
CA MET A 1 11.89 -18.44 9.96
C MET A 1 12.72 -17.30 9.40
N ALA A 2 13.75 -17.63 8.61
CA ALA A 2 14.62 -16.60 8.03
C ALA A 2 14.19 -16.14 6.64
N ILE A 3 13.15 -16.75 6.05
CA ILE A 3 12.66 -16.37 4.75
C ILE A 3 11.89 -15.05 4.85
N THR A 4 12.26 -14.10 4.00
CA THR A 4 11.58 -12.80 3.93
C THR A 4 11.16 -12.53 2.48
N LEU A 5 10.11 -11.77 2.30
CA LEU A 5 9.77 -11.24 0.98
C LEU A 5 10.75 -10.10 0.69
N ASN A 6 11.59 -10.28 -0.34
CA ASN A 6 12.66 -9.30 -0.66
C ASN A 6 12.14 -8.14 -1.49
N HIS A 7 11.48 -8.43 -2.58
CA HIS A 7 10.90 -7.41 -3.45
C HIS A 7 9.72 -7.98 -4.23
N THR A 8 8.88 -7.08 -4.73
CA THR A 8 7.79 -7.44 -5.62
C THR A 8 7.64 -6.35 -6.69
N ILE A 9 7.22 -6.76 -7.89
CA ILE A 9 6.99 -5.83 -8.99
C ILE A 9 5.55 -5.32 -8.92
N ILE A 10 5.40 -3.99 -8.96
CA ILE A 10 4.09 -3.35 -9.00
C ILE A 10 3.89 -2.78 -10.40
N PRO A 11 3.03 -3.39 -11.22
CA PRO A 11 2.72 -2.84 -12.54
C PRO A 11 1.94 -1.54 -12.39
N SER A 12 2.29 -0.54 -13.19
CA SER A 12 1.77 0.81 -13.04
C SER A 12 1.55 1.45 -14.40
N HIS A 13 0.60 2.37 -14.49
CA HIS A 13 0.42 3.17 -15.69
C HIS A 13 1.57 4.17 -15.84
N ASP A 14 2.05 4.71 -14.73
CA ASP A 14 3.23 5.57 -14.67
C ASP A 14 4.04 5.19 -13.42
N LYS A 15 5.17 4.54 -13.63
CA LYS A 15 5.99 4.01 -12.53
C LYS A 15 6.53 5.12 -11.62
N VAL A 16 6.85 6.28 -12.17
CA VAL A 16 7.39 7.40 -11.38
C VAL A 16 6.30 7.97 -10.47
N ASP A 17 5.13 8.26 -11.03
CA ASP A 17 4.00 8.80 -10.25
C ASP A 17 3.55 7.80 -9.19
N SER A 18 3.49 6.51 -9.53
CA SER A 18 3.12 5.45 -8.58
C SER A 18 4.11 5.34 -7.43
N ALA A 19 5.41 5.31 -7.74
CA ALA A 19 6.45 5.23 -6.71
C ALA A 19 6.38 6.45 -5.77
N LYS A 20 6.18 7.63 -6.33
CA LYS A 20 6.03 8.86 -5.53
C LYS A 20 4.79 8.84 -4.66
N PHE A 21 3.68 8.29 -5.16
CA PHE A 21 2.45 8.16 -4.39
C PHE A 21 2.67 7.26 -3.16
N TYR A 22 3.26 6.08 -3.34
CA TYR A 22 3.52 5.16 -2.24
C TYR A 22 4.51 5.76 -1.22
N SER A 23 5.56 6.41 -1.71
CA SER A 23 6.54 7.08 -0.86
C SER A 23 5.88 8.19 -0.03
N ARG A 24 5.09 9.04 -0.67
CA ARG A 24 4.42 10.17 -0.01
C ARG A 24 3.37 9.70 1.00
N LEU A 25 2.53 8.73 0.60
CA LEU A 25 1.41 8.31 1.42
C LEU A 25 1.86 7.48 2.63
N PHE A 26 2.69 6.47 2.39
CA PHE A 26 3.13 5.54 3.44
C PHE A 26 4.39 6.01 4.17
N GLY A 27 5.12 6.97 3.62
CA GLY A 27 6.41 7.38 4.16
C GLY A 27 7.56 6.45 3.77
N PHE A 28 7.39 5.65 2.70
CA PHE A 28 8.45 4.76 2.22
C PHE A 28 9.58 5.57 1.58
N GLU A 29 10.78 5.00 1.61
CA GLU A 29 11.97 5.66 1.04
C GLU A 29 11.99 5.54 -0.49
N TYR A 30 11.99 6.68 -1.18
CA TYR A 30 12.12 6.72 -2.64
C TYR A 30 13.60 6.54 -3.00
N ILE A 31 13.93 5.41 -3.63
CA ILE A 31 15.32 5.11 -4.03
C ILE A 31 15.59 5.66 -5.44
N GLY A 32 14.69 5.43 -6.38
CA GLY A 32 14.82 5.89 -7.76
C GLY A 32 15.06 4.77 -8.76
N VAL A 33 15.74 5.10 -9.85
CA VAL A 33 15.91 4.21 -10.99
C VAL A 33 16.80 3.01 -10.65
N PHE A 34 16.30 1.83 -10.97
CA PHE A 34 17.08 0.59 -10.95
C PHE A 34 16.67 -0.24 -12.18
N GLY A 35 17.50 -0.21 -13.24
CA GLY A 35 17.14 -0.85 -14.51
C GLY A 35 15.84 -0.29 -15.06
N PRO A 36 14.87 -1.15 -15.41
CA PRO A 36 13.58 -0.69 -15.92
C PRO A 36 12.60 -0.22 -14.82
N PHE A 37 13.03 -0.29 -13.55
CA PHE A 37 12.13 -0.02 -12.42
C PHE A 37 12.42 1.32 -11.77
N ILE A 38 11.42 1.83 -11.06
CA ILE A 38 11.59 2.81 -9.99
C ILE A 38 11.38 2.07 -8.68
N VAL A 39 12.35 2.16 -7.78
CA VAL A 39 12.37 1.37 -6.54
C VAL A 39 12.00 2.25 -5.36
N VAL A 40 11.15 1.71 -4.50
CA VAL A 40 10.78 2.30 -3.20
C VAL A 40 11.07 1.25 -2.13
N ARG A 41 11.74 1.66 -1.05
CA ARG A 41 12.06 0.77 0.05
C ARG A 41 11.03 0.90 1.17
N VAL A 42 10.39 -0.22 1.49
CA VAL A 42 9.39 -0.26 2.56
C VAL A 42 10.06 -0.32 3.94
N ASN A 43 11.03 -1.23 4.07
CA ASN A 43 11.81 -1.45 5.30
C ASN A 43 13.12 -2.14 4.94
N ASP A 44 13.84 -2.66 5.93
CA ASP A 44 15.15 -3.29 5.73
C ASP A 44 15.09 -4.54 4.86
N THR A 45 13.92 -5.16 4.68
CA THR A 45 13.81 -6.44 3.99
C THR A 45 12.95 -6.39 2.72
N LEU A 46 12.16 -5.35 2.49
CA LEU A 46 11.20 -5.30 1.38
C LEU A 46 11.35 -4.03 0.55
N SER A 47 11.44 -4.22 -0.76
CA SER A 47 11.37 -3.13 -1.74
C SER A 47 10.21 -3.37 -2.71
N LEU A 48 9.67 -2.29 -3.26
CA LEU A 48 8.64 -2.30 -4.29
C LEU A 48 9.26 -1.78 -5.57
N ASP A 49 9.18 -2.58 -6.65
CA ASP A 49 9.76 -2.27 -7.95
C ASP A 49 8.63 -1.88 -8.90
N PHE A 50 8.46 -0.59 -9.14
CA PHE A 50 7.39 -0.09 -10.00
C PHE A 50 7.81 -0.18 -11.46
N SER A 51 6.96 -0.76 -12.30
CA SER A 51 7.21 -0.92 -13.74
C SER A 51 6.05 -0.37 -14.57
N ASN A 52 6.38 0.19 -15.74
CA ASN A 52 5.34 0.64 -16.67
C ASN A 52 4.70 -0.55 -17.38
N LYS A 53 3.38 -0.61 -17.37
CA LYS A 53 2.57 -1.58 -18.09
C LYS A 53 1.32 -0.89 -18.63
N THR A 54 0.91 -1.27 -19.86
CA THR A 54 -0.32 -0.71 -20.44
C THR A 54 -1.57 -1.44 -19.95
N SER A 55 -1.45 -2.74 -19.66
CA SER A 55 -2.56 -3.51 -19.09
C SER A 55 -2.03 -4.51 -18.08
N PHE A 56 -2.81 -4.75 -17.04
CA PHE A 56 -2.49 -5.68 -15.95
C PHE A 56 -3.73 -5.89 -15.08
N ASP A 57 -3.72 -6.98 -14.32
CA ASP A 57 -4.77 -7.23 -13.35
C ASP A 57 -4.52 -6.39 -12.08
N SER A 58 -5.60 -6.06 -11.39
CA SER A 58 -5.52 -5.40 -10.09
C SER A 58 -4.86 -6.35 -9.08
N HIS A 59 -3.86 -5.83 -8.37
CA HIS A 59 -3.23 -6.56 -7.26
C HIS A 59 -3.81 -6.10 -5.94
N HIS A 60 -3.54 -6.86 -4.87
CA HIS A 60 -3.88 -6.50 -3.51
C HIS A 60 -2.62 -6.49 -2.66
N TYR A 61 -2.31 -5.36 -2.05
CA TYR A 61 -1.16 -5.20 -1.16
C TYR A 61 -1.66 -4.75 0.21
N ALA A 62 -1.32 -5.49 1.24
CA ALA A 62 -1.69 -5.18 2.61
C ALA A 62 -0.44 -4.94 3.45
N PHE A 63 -0.40 -3.81 4.13
CA PHE A 63 0.73 -3.43 4.98
C PHE A 63 0.28 -3.41 6.43
N LYS A 64 0.99 -4.15 7.28
CA LYS A 64 0.78 -4.03 8.72
C LYS A 64 1.55 -2.82 9.23
N VAL A 65 0.86 -1.98 9.96
CA VAL A 65 1.41 -0.73 10.51
C VAL A 65 1.14 -0.66 12.01
N THR A 66 1.89 0.19 12.71
CA THR A 66 1.59 0.49 14.11
C THR A 66 0.36 1.39 14.18
N GLU A 67 -0.24 1.52 15.37
CA GLU A 67 -1.37 2.43 15.56
C GLU A 67 -0.98 3.87 15.25
N GLU A 68 0.22 4.29 15.61
CA GLU A 68 0.73 5.62 15.32
C GLU A 68 0.92 5.84 13.81
N GLU A 69 1.50 4.86 13.11
CA GLU A 69 1.64 4.93 11.66
C GLU A 69 0.28 4.97 10.97
N PHE A 70 -0.69 4.20 11.49
CA PHE A 70 -2.06 4.23 10.96
C PHE A 70 -2.63 5.64 11.04
N ASP A 71 -2.50 6.31 12.18
CA ASP A 71 -3.00 7.67 12.36
C ASP A 71 -2.38 8.64 11.34
N ASP A 72 -1.07 8.57 11.16
CA ASP A 72 -0.34 9.45 10.26
C ASP A 72 -0.74 9.21 8.79
N ILE A 73 -0.78 7.94 8.38
CA ILE A 73 -1.13 7.57 7.00
C ILE A 73 -2.60 7.90 6.73
N PHE A 74 -3.48 7.58 7.66
CA PHE A 74 -4.91 7.86 7.50
C PHE A 74 -5.17 9.36 7.36
N GLN A 75 -4.44 10.20 8.11
CA GLN A 75 -4.55 11.65 7.97
C GLN A 75 -4.14 12.09 6.55
N ARG A 76 -3.11 11.47 5.96
CA ARG A 76 -2.71 11.76 4.58
C ARG A 76 -3.77 11.33 3.57
N ILE A 77 -4.43 10.18 3.81
CA ILE A 77 -5.56 9.72 2.98
C ILE A 77 -6.67 10.78 2.98
N ILE A 78 -7.02 11.29 4.16
CA ILE A 78 -8.03 12.34 4.33
C ILE A 78 -7.59 13.62 3.61
N ASP A 79 -6.35 14.07 3.84
CA ASP A 79 -5.82 15.31 3.28
C ASP A 79 -5.75 15.27 1.76
N GLU A 80 -5.44 14.13 1.17
CA GLU A 80 -5.39 13.93 -0.27
C GLU A 80 -6.76 13.60 -0.88
N LYS A 81 -7.80 13.54 -0.06
CA LYS A 81 -9.18 13.25 -0.49
C LYS A 81 -9.32 11.90 -1.21
N ILE A 82 -8.56 10.93 -0.77
CA ILE A 82 -8.62 9.56 -1.29
C ILE A 82 -9.85 8.89 -0.71
N GLN A 83 -10.65 8.25 -1.56
CA GLN A 83 -11.78 7.45 -1.09
C GLN A 83 -11.26 6.20 -0.41
N TYR A 84 -11.90 5.80 0.69
CA TYR A 84 -11.49 4.64 1.48
C TYR A 84 -12.69 3.89 2.00
N GLY A 85 -12.47 2.67 2.48
CA GLY A 85 -13.54 1.85 2.99
C GLY A 85 -13.09 0.77 3.95
N SER A 86 -14.08 0.06 4.49
CA SER A 86 -13.89 -0.90 5.58
C SER A 86 -13.69 -2.33 5.11
N ALA A 87 -13.87 -2.61 3.81
CA ALA A 87 -13.82 -3.97 3.29
C ALA A 87 -13.33 -3.97 1.83
N PRO A 88 -12.79 -5.09 1.34
CA PRO A 88 -12.30 -5.16 -0.05
C PRO A 88 -13.41 -5.02 -1.10
N ASP A 89 -14.64 -5.38 -0.76
CA ASP A 89 -15.81 -5.20 -1.63
C ASP A 89 -16.54 -3.87 -1.35
N ALA A 90 -16.06 -3.07 -0.42
CA ALA A 90 -16.60 -1.77 -0.09
C ALA A 90 -15.46 -0.77 0.19
N PRO A 91 -14.56 -0.52 -0.80
CA PRO A 91 -13.37 0.29 -0.56
C PRO A 91 -13.64 1.79 -0.56
N GLU A 92 -14.90 2.21 -0.72
CA GLU A 92 -15.27 3.63 -0.82
C GLU A 92 -16.43 4.01 0.10
N ASN A 93 -16.75 3.17 1.11
CA ASN A 93 -17.84 3.46 2.03
C ASN A 93 -17.49 4.50 3.10
N MET A 94 -16.27 5.01 3.08
CA MET A 94 -15.78 6.09 3.96
C MET A 94 -15.81 5.73 5.45
N THR A 95 -15.63 4.43 5.76
CA THR A 95 -15.50 3.93 7.14
C THR A 95 -14.26 3.05 7.25
N ILE A 96 -13.72 2.92 8.44
CA ILE A 96 -12.65 1.98 8.76
C ILE A 96 -13.23 0.77 9.47
N ASN A 97 -12.46 -0.32 9.56
CA ASN A 97 -12.85 -1.48 10.35
C ASN A 97 -12.01 -1.60 11.62
N HIS A 98 -12.47 -2.46 12.52
CA HIS A 98 -11.78 -2.78 13.77
C HIS A 98 -11.55 -4.28 13.90
N ASN A 99 -11.21 -4.92 12.79
CA ASN A 99 -11.03 -6.36 12.73
C ASN A 99 -9.91 -6.81 13.66
N TYR A 100 -10.11 -7.97 14.29
CA TYR A 100 -9.11 -8.63 15.14
C TYR A 100 -8.60 -7.76 16.28
N GLY A 101 -9.42 -6.82 16.75
CA GLY A 101 -9.06 -5.91 17.85
C GLY A 101 -8.16 -4.75 17.45
N GLY A 102 -7.93 -4.57 16.16
CA GLY A 102 -7.14 -3.46 15.64
C GLY A 102 -7.96 -2.50 14.80
N ARG A 103 -7.30 -1.88 13.83
CA ARG A 103 -7.95 -1.02 12.83
C ARG A 103 -7.47 -1.42 11.44
N GLY A 104 -8.32 -1.24 10.45
CA GLY A 104 -7.98 -1.50 9.06
C GLY A 104 -8.72 -0.55 8.13
N VAL A 105 -8.14 -0.32 6.95
CA VAL A 105 -8.76 0.49 5.92
C VAL A 105 -8.28 0.02 4.55
N TYR A 106 -9.18 0.09 3.58
CA TYR A 106 -8.94 -0.26 2.18
C TYR A 106 -9.08 0.99 1.32
N PHE A 107 -8.24 1.09 0.29
CA PHE A 107 -8.33 2.17 -0.70
C PHE A 107 -7.62 1.73 -1.98
N ARG A 108 -7.85 2.45 -3.08
CA ARG A 108 -7.21 2.12 -4.36
C ARG A 108 -6.16 3.16 -4.71
N ASP A 109 -5.08 2.70 -5.37
CA ASP A 109 -4.13 3.60 -6.00
C ASP A 109 -4.62 4.01 -7.40
N ALA A 110 -3.87 4.85 -8.10
CA ALA A 110 -4.22 5.32 -9.44
C ALA A 110 -4.20 4.22 -10.50
N ASN A 111 -3.58 3.07 -10.19
CA ASN A 111 -3.51 1.91 -11.08
C ASN A 111 -4.71 0.99 -10.92
N GLY A 112 -5.54 1.20 -9.91
CA GLY A 112 -6.63 0.31 -9.56
C GLY A 112 -6.23 -0.83 -8.64
N HIS A 113 -4.99 -0.87 -8.14
CA HIS A 113 -4.61 -1.85 -7.13
C HIS A 113 -5.35 -1.55 -5.83
N LEU A 114 -5.79 -2.59 -5.16
CA LEU A 114 -6.45 -2.47 -3.86
C LEU A 114 -5.40 -2.50 -2.76
N LEU A 115 -5.30 -1.42 -2.01
CA LEU A 115 -4.37 -1.29 -0.90
C LEU A 115 -5.12 -1.46 0.41
N GLU A 116 -4.42 -2.01 1.38
CA GLU A 116 -4.94 -2.19 2.74
C GLU A 116 -3.84 -1.84 3.72
N MET A 117 -4.17 -1.16 4.80
CA MET A 117 -3.31 -1.10 5.97
C MET A 117 -4.09 -1.59 7.18
N LEU A 118 -3.42 -2.32 8.06
CA LEU A 118 -4.04 -2.92 9.24
C LEU A 118 -3.05 -2.90 10.41
N THR A 119 -3.59 -2.81 11.63
CA THR A 119 -2.77 -2.75 12.83
C THR A 119 -2.70 -4.07 13.59
N ALA A 120 -3.55 -5.03 13.24
CA ALA A 120 -3.58 -6.35 13.88
C ALA A 120 -3.53 -7.45 12.83
N ASP A 121 -2.87 -8.54 13.15
CA ASP A 121 -2.77 -9.70 12.25
C ASP A 121 -4.12 -10.38 12.07
N TYR A 122 -4.30 -11.05 10.93
CA TYR A 122 -5.40 -11.98 10.75
C TYR A 122 -5.30 -13.12 11.76
N GLU A 123 -6.45 -13.59 12.22
CA GLU A 123 -6.52 -14.85 12.95
C GLU A 123 -6.65 -15.99 11.93
N ILE A 124 -5.52 -16.64 11.65
CA ILE A 124 -5.47 -17.78 10.72
C ILE A 124 -5.60 -19.05 11.55
N THR A 125 -6.70 -19.77 11.37
CA THR A 125 -6.98 -21.00 12.10
C THR A 125 -7.10 -22.19 11.17
#